data_964d0204b3ce4cd658a69f99d0eef022
#
_entry.id   964d0204b3ce4cd658a69f99d0eef022
#
_cell.length_a   1.000
_cell.length_b   1.000
_cell.length_c   1.000
_cell.angle_alpha   90.00
_cell.angle_beta   90.00
_cell.angle_gamma   90.00
#
_symmetry.space_group_name_H-M   'P 1'
#
loop_
_entity.id
_entity.type
_entity.pdbx_description
1 polymer ?
#
loop_
_entity_poly.entity_id
_entity_poly.type
_entity_poly.pdbx_seq_one_letter_code
_entity_poly.pdbx_strand_id
1 'polypeptide(L)'
;MKKYILSICTLAAVCLGSVAVTSCSEPDDINDLVLNRVLSPTGITARISQEVNIIVSWNEMSGATSYELEVYADSPDYDQRTPDASYTTTLTEKTLTNLIGETDYYIRVRAIDENNSSRTSKWVDIKRTTNPEQNMKKVKAGDIQSTSVKVTWTPGIEVDAVICAPTTANSSANTVTYTLNSTDISSGSATITGLTPETNY
;
A
#
# COMPACT_ATOMS: atom_id res chain seq x y z
N MET A 1 21.56 -41.54 8.46
CA MET A 1 21.43 -42.80 9.25
C MET A 1 19.99 -42.83 9.76
N LYS A 2 19.17 -43.68 9.16
CA LYS A 2 17.77 -43.91 9.57
C LYS A 2 17.75 -44.94 10.67
N LYS A 3 17.20 -44.61 11.81
CA LYS A 3 16.95 -45.59 12.90
C LYS A 3 15.46 -45.96 12.86
N TYR A 4 15.19 -47.18 12.47
CA TYR A 4 13.87 -47.80 12.60
C TYR A 4 13.78 -48.44 13.97
N ILE A 5 12.75 -48.11 14.75
CA ILE A 5 12.40 -48.79 15.97
C ILE A 5 11.36 -49.84 15.63
N LEU A 6 11.74 -51.07 15.67
CA LEU A 6 10.84 -52.23 15.52
C LEU A 6 10.27 -52.53 16.92
N SER A 7 8.98 -52.37 17.11
CA SER A 7 8.31 -52.80 18.32
C SER A 7 7.74 -54.19 18.11
N ILE A 8 8.26 -55.13 18.86
CA ILE A 8 7.84 -56.53 18.88
C ILE A 8 6.65 -56.64 19.84
N CYS A 9 5.46 -56.93 19.28
CA CYS A 9 4.30 -57.35 20.09
C CYS A 9 4.39 -58.85 20.37
N THR A 10 4.66 -59.20 21.62
CA THR A 10 4.53 -60.56 22.11
C THR A 10 3.05 -60.90 22.34
N LEU A 11 2.63 -61.96 21.68
CA LEU A 11 1.31 -62.56 21.77
C LEU A 11 1.15 -63.27 23.11
N ALA A 12 0.18 -62.91 23.94
CA ALA A 12 -0.31 -63.72 25.03
C ALA A 12 -1.85 -63.85 24.87
N ALA A 13 -2.27 -65.00 24.41
CA ALA A 13 -3.66 -65.39 24.40
C ALA A 13 -4.08 -65.81 25.78
N VAL A 14 -5.26 -65.37 26.30
CA VAL A 14 -6.20 -66.17 27.11
C VAL A 14 -7.54 -65.43 27.28
N CYS A 15 -8.63 -66.08 26.82
CA CYS A 15 -9.99 -66.19 27.34
C CYS A 15 -11.00 -65.01 27.30
N LEU A 16 -11.94 -65.21 26.40
CA LEU A 16 -13.40 -65.12 26.61
C LEU A 16 -13.95 -64.00 27.51
N GLY A 17 -14.29 -62.94 26.88
CA GLY A 17 -15.25 -61.96 27.31
C GLY A 17 -15.67 -61.21 26.06
N SER A 18 -16.93 -61.41 25.60
CA SER A 18 -17.50 -60.65 24.49
C SER A 18 -17.64 -59.17 24.89
N VAL A 19 -16.59 -58.44 24.71
CA VAL A 19 -16.64 -56.99 24.71
C VAL A 19 -17.10 -56.63 23.29
N ALA A 20 -18.35 -56.19 23.18
CA ALA A 20 -18.80 -55.49 21.99
C ALA A 20 -17.82 -54.28 21.83
N VAL A 21 -16.88 -54.40 20.92
CA VAL A 21 -16.19 -53.24 20.39
C VAL A 21 -17.26 -52.43 19.68
N THR A 22 -17.83 -51.46 20.38
CA THR A 22 -18.53 -50.40 19.69
C THR A 22 -17.53 -49.84 18.69
N SER A 23 -17.80 -50.14 17.43
CA SER A 23 -17.13 -49.52 16.29
C SER A 23 -16.95 -48.05 16.61
N CYS A 24 -15.74 -47.56 16.57
CA CYS A 24 -15.51 -46.15 16.45
C CYS A 24 -16.44 -45.65 15.33
N SER A 25 -17.40 -44.83 15.70
CA SER A 25 -18.13 -44.07 14.71
C SER A 25 -17.11 -43.53 13.72
N GLU A 26 -17.35 -43.71 12.43
CA GLU A 26 -16.56 -43.08 11.41
C GLU A 26 -16.36 -41.63 11.80
N PRO A 27 -15.15 -41.03 11.65
CA PRO A 27 -14.95 -39.63 11.94
C PRO A 27 -16.01 -38.89 11.14
N ASP A 28 -16.84 -38.13 11.85
CA ASP A 28 -17.82 -37.24 11.20
C ASP A 28 -17.09 -36.54 10.05
N ASP A 29 -17.66 -36.69 8.87
CA ASP A 29 -17.14 -36.11 7.65
C ASP A 29 -17.03 -34.60 7.93
N ILE A 30 -15.80 -34.07 8.00
CA ILE A 30 -15.52 -32.65 8.30
C ILE A 30 -15.94 -31.81 7.07
N ASN A 31 -17.07 -32.11 6.46
CA ASN A 31 -17.54 -31.44 5.27
C ASN A 31 -18.16 -30.07 5.57
N ASP A 32 -18.42 -29.74 6.82
CA ASP A 32 -19.01 -28.48 7.24
C ASP A 32 -18.19 -27.79 8.32
N LEU A 33 -16.95 -27.38 7.99
CA LEU A 33 -16.23 -26.45 8.83
C LEU A 33 -16.89 -25.08 8.74
N VAL A 34 -17.91 -24.83 9.55
CA VAL A 34 -18.53 -23.52 9.65
C VAL A 34 -17.60 -22.60 10.42
N LEU A 35 -16.89 -21.75 9.71
CA LEU A 35 -16.07 -20.71 10.33
C LEU A 35 -16.99 -19.64 10.96
N ASN A 36 -16.78 -19.33 12.23
CA ASN A 36 -17.53 -18.30 12.95
C ASN A 36 -17.22 -16.87 12.45
N ARG A 37 -16.26 -16.71 11.55
CA ARG A 37 -15.86 -15.44 10.94
C ARG A 37 -15.38 -15.66 9.51
N VAL A 38 -15.41 -14.61 8.70
CA VAL A 38 -14.71 -14.59 7.42
C VAL A 38 -13.20 -14.59 7.65
N LEU A 39 -12.44 -15.27 6.81
CA LEU A 39 -10.98 -15.26 6.87
C LEU A 39 -10.45 -13.90 6.44
N SER A 40 -9.32 -13.50 7.04
CA SER A 40 -8.65 -12.24 6.68
C SER A 40 -8.16 -12.27 5.24
N PRO A 41 -8.18 -11.15 4.52
CA PRO A 41 -7.62 -11.05 3.18
C PRO A 41 -6.19 -11.57 3.10
N THR A 42 -5.85 -12.26 2.02
CA THR A 42 -4.52 -12.79 1.73
C THR A 42 -3.97 -12.16 0.45
N GLY A 43 -2.67 -12.30 0.21
CA GLY A 43 -2.04 -11.75 -1.00
C GLY A 43 -2.13 -10.23 -1.11
N ILE A 44 -2.22 -9.52 0.03
CA ILE A 44 -2.28 -8.07 0.03
C ILE A 44 -1.01 -7.50 -0.61
N THR A 45 -1.19 -6.58 -1.56
CA THR A 45 -0.10 -5.85 -2.22
C THR A 45 -0.44 -4.37 -2.30
N ALA A 46 0.60 -3.53 -2.32
CA ALA A 46 0.47 -2.09 -2.52
C ALA A 46 1.51 -1.63 -3.53
N ARG A 47 1.09 -1.02 -4.62
CA ARG A 47 1.97 -0.51 -5.69
C ARG A 47 1.73 0.97 -5.95
N ILE A 48 2.81 1.70 -6.22
CA ILE A 48 2.71 3.11 -6.59
C ILE A 48 2.17 3.23 -8.02
N SER A 49 1.28 4.19 -8.21
CA SER A 49 0.77 4.62 -9.51
C SER A 49 0.74 6.15 -9.56
N GLN A 50 1.17 6.74 -10.66
CA GLN A 50 1.19 8.21 -10.80
C GLN A 50 1.86 8.90 -9.59
N GLU A 51 3.03 8.36 -9.18
CA GLU A 51 3.91 8.88 -8.13
C GLU A 51 3.35 8.88 -6.72
N VAL A 52 2.19 9.46 -6.50
CA VAL A 52 1.57 9.61 -5.17
C VAL A 52 0.29 8.79 -4.97
N ASN A 53 -0.19 8.07 -5.99
CA ASN A 53 -1.32 7.17 -5.81
C ASN A 53 -0.83 5.78 -5.37
N ILE A 54 -1.58 5.12 -4.52
CA ILE A 54 -1.32 3.74 -4.11
C ILE A 54 -2.48 2.87 -4.57
N ILE A 55 -2.18 1.83 -5.33
CA ILE A 55 -3.15 0.79 -5.67
C ILE A 55 -2.92 -0.37 -4.72
N VAL A 56 -3.93 -0.65 -3.90
CA VAL A 56 -3.94 -1.77 -2.96
C VAL A 56 -4.81 -2.87 -3.54
N SER A 57 -4.32 -4.10 -3.56
CA SER A 57 -5.08 -5.26 -4.01
C SER A 57 -4.87 -6.47 -3.10
N TRP A 58 -5.83 -7.39 -3.09
CA TRP A 58 -5.83 -8.59 -2.26
C TRP A 58 -6.62 -9.71 -2.95
N ASN A 59 -6.53 -10.92 -2.43
CA ASN A 59 -7.30 -12.05 -2.94
C ASN A 59 -8.74 -11.98 -2.45
N GLU A 60 -9.68 -12.43 -3.28
CA GLU A 60 -11.08 -12.62 -2.89
C GLU A 60 -11.18 -13.62 -1.74
N MET A 61 -12.04 -13.32 -0.77
CA MET A 61 -12.25 -14.15 0.41
C MET A 61 -13.64 -14.79 0.39
N SER A 62 -13.67 -16.10 0.49
CA SER A 62 -14.94 -16.84 0.55
C SER A 62 -15.80 -16.40 1.74
N GLY A 63 -17.07 -16.09 1.48
CA GLY A 63 -18.01 -15.60 2.49
C GLY A 63 -17.88 -14.11 2.82
N ALA A 64 -16.99 -13.38 2.15
CA ALA A 64 -16.98 -11.91 2.20
C ALA A 64 -18.00 -11.34 1.22
N THR A 65 -18.74 -10.33 1.64
CA THR A 65 -19.62 -9.54 0.78
C THR A 65 -19.02 -8.20 0.41
N SER A 66 -18.14 -7.70 1.28
CA SER A 66 -17.41 -6.43 1.06
C SER A 66 -16.09 -6.44 1.83
N TYR A 67 -15.30 -5.40 1.61
CA TYR A 67 -14.02 -5.15 2.29
C TYR A 67 -14.01 -3.72 2.82
N GLU A 68 -13.41 -3.56 3.97
CA GLU A 68 -13.15 -2.26 4.57
C GLU A 68 -11.65 -2.00 4.58
N LEU A 69 -11.27 -0.79 4.18
CA LEU A 69 -9.89 -0.30 4.20
C LEU A 69 -9.80 0.92 5.09
N GLU A 70 -8.73 1.01 5.84
CA GLU A 70 -8.33 2.20 6.56
C GLU A 70 -6.91 2.59 6.19
N VAL A 71 -6.66 3.89 6.11
CA VAL A 71 -5.39 4.47 5.67
C VAL A 71 -4.88 5.42 6.76
N TYR A 72 -3.61 5.28 7.10
CA TYR A 72 -2.93 6.08 8.12
C TYR A 72 -1.60 6.59 7.54
N ALA A 73 -1.39 7.90 7.59
CA ALA A 73 -0.10 8.51 7.21
C ALA A 73 0.84 8.53 8.41
N ASP A 74 2.13 8.35 8.15
CA ASP A 74 3.27 8.48 9.05
C ASP A 74 3.34 7.48 10.22
N SER A 75 2.24 6.95 10.72
CA SER A 75 2.25 6.05 11.87
C SER A 75 1.15 4.98 11.81
N PRO A 76 1.44 3.72 12.21
CA PRO A 76 0.47 2.62 12.30
C PRO A 76 -0.29 2.59 13.63
N ASP A 77 -0.54 3.74 14.27
CA ASP A 77 -1.21 3.81 15.58
C ASP A 77 -2.72 3.56 15.47
N TYR A 78 -3.08 2.39 14.99
CA TYR A 78 -4.45 1.99 14.64
C TYR A 78 -5.47 2.12 15.78
N ASP A 79 -5.02 1.97 17.02
CA ASP A 79 -5.88 2.01 18.20
C ASP A 79 -5.94 3.39 18.88
N GLN A 80 -5.03 4.30 18.53
CA GLN A 80 -4.84 5.57 19.19
C GLN A 80 -5.35 6.77 18.38
N ARG A 81 -5.60 6.56 17.08
CA ARG A 81 -6.04 7.65 16.19
C ARG A 81 -7.12 7.17 15.22
N THR A 82 -7.90 8.12 14.74
CA THR A 82 -8.80 7.88 13.62
C THR A 82 -8.00 7.74 12.32
N PRO A 83 -8.42 6.89 11.38
CA PRO A 83 -7.80 6.81 10.06
C PRO A 83 -7.92 8.15 9.31
N ASP A 84 -6.89 8.48 8.53
CA ASP A 84 -6.89 9.64 7.64
C ASP A 84 -7.91 9.47 6.50
N ALA A 85 -8.15 8.21 6.11
CA ALA A 85 -9.23 7.86 5.19
C ALA A 85 -9.76 6.44 5.46
N SER A 86 -11.06 6.23 5.19
CA SER A 86 -11.72 4.92 5.27
C SER A 86 -12.55 4.67 4.02
N TYR A 87 -12.55 3.43 3.54
CA TYR A 87 -13.27 3.02 2.35
C TYR A 87 -13.95 1.68 2.57
N THR A 88 -15.13 1.51 1.95
CA THR A 88 -15.78 0.20 1.80
C THR A 88 -15.89 -0.10 0.31
N THR A 89 -15.63 -1.33 -0.08
CA THR A 89 -15.69 -1.78 -1.48
C THR A 89 -16.06 -3.25 -1.57
N THR A 90 -16.73 -3.62 -2.65
CA THR A 90 -17.00 -5.03 -3.02
C THR A 90 -15.90 -5.58 -3.95
N LEU A 91 -15.00 -4.73 -4.43
CA LEU A 91 -13.88 -5.12 -5.28
C LEU A 91 -12.69 -5.59 -4.44
N THR A 92 -11.79 -6.31 -5.05
CA THR A 92 -10.53 -6.77 -4.45
C THR A 92 -9.34 -5.85 -4.72
N GLU A 93 -9.63 -4.65 -5.18
CA GLU A 93 -8.64 -3.58 -5.43
C GLU A 93 -9.24 -2.22 -5.08
N LYS A 94 -8.40 -1.33 -4.56
CA LYS A 94 -8.74 0.07 -4.30
C LYS A 94 -7.57 0.96 -4.65
N THR A 95 -7.82 1.99 -5.45
CA THR A 95 -6.86 3.07 -5.69
C THR A 95 -7.07 4.17 -4.66
N LEU A 96 -6.01 4.50 -3.94
CA LEU A 96 -5.92 5.62 -3.02
C LEU A 96 -5.30 6.80 -3.78
N THR A 97 -5.99 7.91 -3.82
CA THR A 97 -5.60 9.12 -4.55
C THR A 97 -5.43 10.31 -3.61
N ASN A 98 -4.83 11.39 -4.08
CA ASN A 98 -4.58 12.61 -3.31
C ASN A 98 -3.72 12.36 -2.06
N LEU A 99 -2.77 11.45 -2.18
CA LEU A 99 -1.80 11.18 -1.13
C LEU A 99 -0.64 12.18 -1.25
N ILE A 100 0.05 12.42 -0.14
CA ILE A 100 1.22 13.30 -0.08
C ILE A 100 2.44 12.50 -0.53
N GLY A 101 3.36 13.13 -1.28
CA GLY A 101 4.63 12.53 -1.68
C GLY A 101 5.58 12.28 -0.51
N GLU A 102 6.52 11.36 -0.68
CA GLU A 102 7.54 10.98 0.30
C GLU A 102 7.00 10.61 1.69
N THR A 103 5.75 10.14 1.73
CA THR A 103 5.01 9.85 2.97
C THR A 103 4.80 8.34 3.12
N ASP A 104 5.01 7.84 4.32
CA ASP A 104 4.73 6.45 4.69
C ASP A 104 3.22 6.27 4.94
N TYR A 105 2.57 5.42 4.15
CA TYR A 105 1.18 5.05 4.36
C TYR A 105 1.07 3.62 4.89
N TYR A 106 0.35 3.48 5.98
CA TYR A 106 -0.02 2.21 6.59
C TYR A 106 -1.48 1.95 6.27
N ILE A 107 -1.74 0.88 5.56
CA ILE A 107 -3.06 0.55 5.03
C ILE A 107 -3.46 -0.79 5.61
N ARG A 108 -4.64 -0.86 6.23
CA ARG A 108 -5.18 -2.13 6.70
C ARG A 108 -6.49 -2.47 5.99
N VAL A 109 -6.70 -3.76 5.76
CA VAL A 109 -7.87 -4.29 5.04
C VAL A 109 -8.48 -5.42 5.86
N ARG A 110 -9.81 -5.47 5.92
CA ARG A 110 -10.56 -6.60 6.47
C ARG A 110 -11.71 -6.98 5.56
N ALA A 111 -12.12 -8.24 5.63
CA ALA A 111 -13.28 -8.77 4.94
C ALA A 111 -14.52 -8.71 5.85
N ILE A 112 -15.64 -8.34 5.29
CA ILE A 112 -16.93 -8.17 5.98
C ILE A 112 -17.96 -9.11 5.36
N ASP A 113 -18.79 -9.70 6.21
CA ASP A 113 -20.03 -10.36 5.82
C ASP A 113 -21.20 -9.46 6.26
N GLU A 114 -21.75 -8.66 5.34
CA GLU A 114 -22.86 -7.74 5.63
C GLU A 114 -24.12 -8.44 6.08
N ASN A 115 -24.30 -9.73 5.72
CA ASN A 115 -25.43 -10.54 6.17
C ASN A 115 -25.26 -10.97 7.63
N ASN A 116 -24.03 -10.95 8.14
CA ASN A 116 -23.72 -11.30 9.52
C ASN A 116 -22.46 -10.53 9.99
N SER A 117 -22.67 -9.34 10.53
CA SER A 117 -21.58 -8.46 10.98
C SER A 117 -20.68 -9.08 12.07
N SER A 118 -21.17 -10.09 12.80
CA SER A 118 -20.35 -10.82 13.79
C SER A 118 -19.25 -11.67 13.13
N ARG A 119 -19.33 -11.91 11.83
CA ARG A 119 -18.38 -12.73 11.05
C ARG A 119 -17.29 -11.92 10.36
N THR A 120 -17.10 -10.65 10.74
CA THR A 120 -16.02 -9.81 10.22
C THR A 120 -14.64 -10.43 10.49
N SER A 121 -13.73 -10.35 9.52
CA SER A 121 -12.36 -10.87 9.65
C SER A 121 -11.50 -10.00 10.58
N LYS A 122 -10.31 -10.49 10.92
CA LYS A 122 -9.25 -9.63 11.47
C LYS A 122 -8.67 -8.75 10.36
N TRP A 123 -8.10 -7.63 10.76
CA TRP A 123 -7.33 -6.76 9.88
C TRP A 123 -6.02 -7.43 9.43
N VAL A 124 -5.62 -7.13 8.22
CA VAL A 124 -4.25 -7.31 7.72
C VAL A 124 -3.76 -5.99 7.18
N ASP A 125 -2.48 -5.71 7.35
CA ASP A 125 -1.90 -4.41 7.01
C ASP A 125 -0.73 -4.54 6.04
N ILE A 126 -0.44 -3.43 5.36
CA ILE A 126 0.69 -3.25 4.48
C ILE A 126 1.16 -1.81 4.56
N LYS A 127 2.48 -1.62 4.52
CA LYS A 127 3.10 -0.31 4.43
C LYS A 127 3.52 -0.01 3.00
N ARG A 128 3.31 1.23 2.56
CA ARG A 128 3.85 1.74 1.29
C ARG A 128 4.24 3.20 1.42
N THR A 129 5.44 3.55 0.96
CA THR A 129 5.89 4.94 0.84
C THR A 129 5.59 5.46 -0.56
N THR A 130 5.02 6.65 -0.66
CA THR A 130 4.80 7.33 -1.94
C THR A 130 6.11 7.87 -2.51
N ASN A 131 6.16 8.05 -3.84
CA ASN A 131 7.30 8.71 -4.47
C ASN A 131 7.23 10.23 -4.24
N PRO A 132 8.35 10.97 -4.47
CA PRO A 132 8.29 12.43 -4.53
C PRO A 132 7.25 12.89 -5.55
N GLU A 133 6.51 13.94 -5.22
CA GLU A 133 5.59 14.55 -6.17
C GLU A 133 6.36 15.26 -7.28
N GLN A 134 6.11 14.86 -8.53
CA GLN A 134 6.65 15.58 -9.68
C GLN A 134 5.63 16.59 -10.20
N ASN A 135 5.54 17.69 -9.51
CA ASN A 135 4.61 18.78 -9.90
C ASN A 135 5.04 19.50 -11.17
N MET A 136 6.32 19.46 -11.53
CA MET A 136 6.87 20.10 -12.72
C MET A 136 6.78 19.20 -13.95
N LYS A 137 6.35 19.78 -15.07
CA LYS A 137 6.40 19.15 -16.38
C LYS A 137 7.83 19.15 -16.92
N LYS A 138 8.19 18.15 -17.72
CA LYS A 138 9.50 18.07 -18.36
C LYS A 138 9.77 19.34 -19.19
N VAL A 139 10.90 20.00 -18.91
CA VAL A 139 11.35 21.17 -19.66
C VAL A 139 11.64 20.78 -21.11
N LYS A 140 11.16 21.57 -22.08
CA LYS A 140 11.40 21.36 -23.50
C LYS A 140 12.64 22.14 -23.93
N ALA A 141 13.36 21.67 -24.96
CA ALA A 141 14.56 22.31 -25.45
C ALA A 141 14.32 23.80 -25.87
N GLY A 142 13.15 24.13 -26.41
CA GLY A 142 12.80 25.49 -26.77
C GLY A 142 12.53 26.44 -25.58
N ASP A 143 12.38 25.89 -24.38
CA ASP A 143 12.17 26.65 -23.15
C ASP A 143 13.50 27.02 -22.45
N ILE A 144 14.62 26.51 -22.96
CA ILE A 144 15.97 26.73 -22.42
C ILE A 144 16.67 27.83 -23.19
N GLN A 145 17.14 28.84 -22.46
CA GLN A 145 18.01 29.89 -22.97
C GLN A 145 19.36 29.86 -22.23
N SER A 146 20.35 30.66 -22.67
CA SER A 146 21.69 30.65 -22.09
C SER A 146 21.73 30.96 -20.58
N THR A 147 20.81 31.80 -20.10
CA THR A 147 20.79 32.25 -18.69
C THR A 147 19.39 32.15 -18.07
N SER A 148 18.44 31.49 -18.75
CA SER A 148 17.07 31.34 -18.25
C SER A 148 16.42 30.06 -18.73
N VAL A 149 15.39 29.64 -18.02
CA VAL A 149 14.57 28.49 -18.36
C VAL A 149 13.10 28.81 -18.09
N LYS A 150 12.21 28.44 -19.01
CA LYS A 150 10.78 28.42 -18.73
C LYS A 150 10.41 27.07 -18.16
N VAL A 151 9.85 27.09 -16.97
CA VAL A 151 9.29 25.92 -16.30
C VAL A 151 7.77 25.95 -16.31
N THR A 152 7.15 24.78 -16.34
CA THR A 152 5.68 24.63 -16.34
C THR A 152 5.27 23.52 -15.38
N TRP A 153 4.11 23.70 -14.76
CA TRP A 153 3.50 22.71 -13.86
C TRP A 153 1.99 22.63 -14.07
N THR A 154 1.32 21.80 -13.31
CA THR A 154 -0.14 21.73 -13.35
C THR A 154 -0.72 22.86 -12.49
N PRO A 155 -1.54 23.78 -13.05
CA PRO A 155 -2.18 24.84 -12.26
C PRO A 155 -3.03 24.29 -11.13
N GLY A 156 -3.10 25.02 -10.02
CA GLY A 156 -3.90 24.64 -8.85
C GLY A 156 -3.11 23.85 -7.79
N ILE A 157 -1.83 23.61 -8.00
CA ILE A 157 -0.92 23.06 -7.00
C ILE A 157 -0.37 24.23 -6.17
N GLU A 158 -0.33 24.10 -4.85
CA GLU A 158 0.31 25.06 -3.97
C GLU A 158 1.83 24.96 -4.14
N VAL A 159 2.40 25.94 -4.80
CA VAL A 159 3.86 26.13 -5.00
C VAL A 159 4.23 27.56 -4.67
N ASP A 160 5.24 27.73 -3.83
CA ASP A 160 5.71 29.06 -3.42
C ASP A 160 6.94 29.53 -4.22
N ALA A 161 7.79 28.60 -4.64
CA ALA A 161 9.04 28.91 -5.31
C ALA A 161 9.51 27.79 -6.24
N VAL A 162 10.34 28.13 -7.19
CA VAL A 162 11.14 27.21 -8.01
C VAL A 162 12.61 27.37 -7.62
N ILE A 163 13.25 26.26 -7.31
CA ILE A 163 14.67 26.19 -6.95
C ILE A 163 15.42 25.51 -8.08
N CYS A 164 16.34 26.21 -8.70
CA CYS A 164 17.28 25.67 -9.67
C CYS A 164 18.63 25.46 -9.00
N ALA A 165 18.95 24.23 -8.67
CA ALA A 165 20.22 23.86 -8.06
C ALA A 165 21.14 23.18 -9.09
N PRO A 166 22.45 23.56 -9.17
CA PRO A 166 23.38 22.86 -10.03
C PRO A 166 23.53 21.39 -9.65
N THR A 167 23.47 20.47 -10.63
CA THR A 167 23.57 19.03 -10.38
C THR A 167 24.97 18.51 -10.15
N THR A 168 26.01 19.34 -10.43
CA THR A 168 27.41 18.96 -10.28
C THR A 168 27.99 19.55 -9.00
N ALA A 169 28.46 18.70 -8.09
CA ALA A 169 28.99 19.08 -6.77
C ALA A 169 30.18 20.10 -6.81
N ASN A 170 30.87 20.24 -7.95
CA ASN A 170 32.00 21.15 -8.15
C ASN A 170 31.66 22.35 -9.05
N SER A 171 30.37 22.60 -9.28
CA SER A 171 29.95 23.75 -10.09
C SER A 171 30.16 25.06 -9.29
N SER A 172 30.80 26.07 -9.91
CA SER A 172 30.84 27.42 -9.37
C SER A 172 29.51 28.17 -9.53
N ALA A 173 28.52 27.53 -10.14
CA ALA A 173 27.18 28.07 -10.31
C ALA A 173 26.42 28.10 -9.00
N ASN A 174 25.66 29.14 -8.78
CA ASN A 174 24.83 29.28 -7.58
C ASN A 174 23.45 28.65 -7.78
N THR A 175 22.89 28.20 -6.68
CA THR A 175 21.47 27.90 -6.63
C THR A 175 20.65 29.17 -6.83
N VAL A 176 19.68 29.12 -7.75
CA VAL A 176 18.76 30.23 -8.01
C VAL A 176 17.40 29.84 -7.42
N THR A 177 16.88 30.67 -6.51
CA THR A 177 15.53 30.53 -5.97
C THR A 177 14.65 31.64 -6.56
N TYR A 178 13.57 31.26 -7.21
CA TYR A 178 12.59 32.16 -7.78
C TYR A 178 11.26 32.04 -7.01
N THR A 179 10.89 33.10 -6.29
CA THR A 179 9.58 33.15 -5.61
C THR A 179 8.48 33.44 -6.61
N LEU A 180 7.46 32.60 -6.62
CA LEU A 180 6.35 32.69 -7.57
C LEU A 180 5.38 33.78 -7.18
N ASN A 181 4.89 34.52 -8.17
CA ASN A 181 3.80 35.47 -8.00
C ASN A 181 2.45 34.85 -8.36
N SER A 182 1.36 35.55 -8.08
CA SER A 182 0.00 35.05 -8.33
C SER A 182 -0.29 34.74 -9.81
N THR A 183 0.37 35.44 -10.73
CA THR A 183 0.23 35.17 -12.17
C THR A 183 0.95 33.88 -12.55
N ASP A 184 2.15 33.64 -12.02
CA ASP A 184 2.90 32.42 -12.24
C ASP A 184 2.09 31.20 -11.74
N ILE A 185 1.55 31.30 -10.51
CA ILE A 185 0.75 30.25 -9.88
C ILE A 185 -0.50 29.95 -10.72
N SER A 186 -1.24 30.97 -11.12
CA SER A 186 -2.47 30.81 -11.90
C SER A 186 -2.23 30.28 -13.31
N SER A 187 -1.12 30.64 -13.94
CA SER A 187 -0.74 30.17 -15.27
C SER A 187 -0.08 28.80 -15.28
N GLY A 188 0.41 28.34 -14.12
CA GLY A 188 1.22 27.11 -14.00
C GLY A 188 2.54 27.20 -14.76
N SER A 189 3.15 28.42 -14.85
CA SER A 189 4.43 28.61 -15.55
C SER A 189 5.19 29.83 -15.03
N ALA A 190 6.51 29.76 -15.04
CA ALA A 190 7.40 30.87 -14.73
C ALA A 190 8.66 30.81 -15.59
N THR A 191 9.30 31.97 -15.81
CA THR A 191 10.62 32.05 -16.44
C THR A 191 11.65 32.39 -15.38
N ILE A 192 12.51 31.42 -15.10
CA ILE A 192 13.60 31.56 -14.13
C ILE A 192 14.80 32.16 -14.84
N THR A 193 15.34 33.25 -14.33
CA THR A 193 16.50 33.97 -14.89
C THR A 193 17.68 33.93 -13.93
N GLY A 194 18.87 34.32 -14.40
CA GLY A 194 20.06 34.33 -13.57
C GLY A 194 20.79 32.99 -13.47
N LEU A 195 20.47 32.08 -14.36
CA LEU A 195 21.17 30.79 -14.47
C LEU A 195 22.56 30.98 -15.08
N THR A 196 23.54 30.18 -14.67
CA THR A 196 24.88 30.16 -15.24
C THR A 196 24.85 29.36 -16.55
N PRO A 197 25.37 29.91 -17.66
CA PRO A 197 25.46 29.18 -18.92
C PRO A 197 26.20 27.84 -18.79
N GLU A 198 25.90 26.90 -19.66
CA GLU A 198 26.57 25.60 -19.76
C GLU A 198 26.58 24.80 -18.45
N THR A 199 25.58 25.04 -17.60
CA THR A 199 25.42 24.37 -16.30
C THR A 199 24.16 23.50 -16.30
N ASN A 200 24.29 22.29 -15.79
CA ASN A 200 23.14 21.40 -15.54
C ASN A 200 22.49 21.76 -14.18
N TYR A 201 21.19 22.01 -14.22
CA TYR A 201 20.36 22.31 -13.06
C TYR A 201 19.34 21.24 -12.80
#